data_0a9f91c5bc26e5e023c5dfc900166c83
#
_entry.id   0a9f91c5bc26e5e023c5dfc900166c83
#
_cell.length_a   1.000
_cell.length_b   1.000
_cell.length_c   1.000
_cell.angle_alpha   90.00
_cell.angle_beta   90.00
_cell.angle_gamma   90.00
#
_symmetry.space_group_name_H-M   'P 1'
#
loop_
_entity.id
_entity.type
_entity.pdbx_description
1 polymer ?
#
loop_
_entity_poly.entity_id
_entity_poly.type
_entity_poly.pdbx_seq_one_letter_code
_entity_poly.pdbx_strand_id
1 'polypeptide(L)'
;MRDSLSKSAIVKSILLAIILSLFVVNAYAINLMFMSKQAPARKFSDEDWKYFDRAITHTLQNLNDGASYSWDNPASPASGMLEVLESTTMNKMPCRRMRLTNFYDQLRGVTEFVFCKQTDGEWKVAQ
;
A
#
# COMPACT_ATOMS: atom_id res chain seq x y z
N MET A 1 15.92 43.78 30.60
CA MET A 1 16.62 42.48 30.46
C MET A 1 15.73 41.25 30.57
N ARG A 2 14.63 41.27 31.32
CA ARG A 2 13.71 40.14 31.42
C ARG A 2 12.84 39.90 30.16
N ASP A 3 12.49 40.93 29.38
CA ASP A 3 11.60 40.80 28.22
C ASP A 3 12.26 40.19 26.98
N SER A 4 13.56 40.31 26.86
CA SER A 4 14.32 39.76 25.73
C SER A 4 14.44 38.22 25.80
N LEU A 5 14.58 37.65 27.00
CA LEU A 5 14.69 36.21 27.24
C LEU A 5 13.36 35.50 26.99
N SER A 6 12.23 36.14 27.34
CA SER A 6 10.89 35.59 27.11
C SER A 6 10.56 35.49 25.61
N LYS A 7 10.85 36.51 24.84
CA LYS A 7 10.61 36.53 23.38
C LYS A 7 11.43 35.47 22.63
N SER A 8 12.70 35.26 23.03
CA SER A 8 13.54 34.23 22.43
C SER A 8 13.03 32.80 22.70
N ALA A 9 12.52 32.54 23.91
CA ALA A 9 11.96 31.23 24.27
C ALA A 9 10.66 30.95 23.50
N ILE A 10 9.80 31.95 23.33
CA ILE A 10 8.53 31.83 22.59
C ILE A 10 8.83 31.57 21.09
N VAL A 11 9.77 32.29 20.50
CA VAL A 11 10.16 32.10 19.09
C VAL A 11 10.73 30.71 18.85
N LYS A 12 11.57 30.20 19.76
CA LYS A 12 12.12 28.83 19.67
C LYS A 12 11.04 27.76 19.80
N SER A 13 10.05 27.95 20.69
CA SER A 13 8.93 27.02 20.83
C SER A 13 8.02 27.01 19.61
N ILE A 14 7.77 28.15 19.00
CA ILE A 14 6.97 28.26 17.76
C ILE A 14 7.71 27.60 16.59
N LEU A 15 9.01 27.83 16.44
CA LEU A 15 9.84 27.19 15.40
C LEU A 15 9.87 25.67 15.56
N LEU A 16 9.99 25.16 16.79
CA LEU A 16 9.98 23.72 17.07
C LEU A 16 8.62 23.10 16.74
N ALA A 17 7.52 23.77 17.05
CA ALA A 17 6.17 23.32 16.71
C ALA A 17 5.93 23.30 15.20
N ILE A 18 6.43 24.25 14.44
CA ILE A 18 6.34 24.29 12.97
C ILE A 18 7.15 23.17 12.34
N ILE A 19 8.34 22.86 12.86
CA ILE A 19 9.17 21.76 12.36
C ILE A 19 8.51 20.41 12.64
N LEU A 20 7.91 20.22 13.80
CA LEU A 20 7.19 18.97 14.14
C LEU A 20 5.94 18.75 13.26
N SER A 21 5.26 19.82 12.83
CA SER A 21 4.08 19.70 11.98
C SER A 21 4.40 19.31 10.52
N LEU A 22 5.65 19.51 10.06
CA LEU A 22 6.07 19.15 8.70
C LEU A 22 6.36 17.65 8.51
N PHE A 23 6.51 16.88 9.60
CA PHE A 23 6.81 15.45 9.51
C PHE A 23 5.57 14.54 9.46
N VAL A 24 4.36 15.07 9.60
CA VAL A 24 3.13 14.25 9.69
C VAL A 24 2.48 13.96 8.33
N VAL A 25 2.97 14.53 7.22
CA VAL A 25 2.23 14.55 5.94
C VAL A 25 2.47 13.29 5.07
N ASN A 26 3.40 12.42 5.42
CA ASN A 26 3.79 11.32 4.52
C ASN A 26 3.05 9.98 4.73
N ALA A 27 2.23 9.83 5.76
CA ALA A 27 1.57 8.55 6.06
C ALA A 27 0.25 8.33 5.31
N TYR A 28 -0.35 9.38 4.75
CA TYR A 28 -1.70 9.29 4.14
C TYR A 28 -1.71 9.16 2.61
N ALA A 29 -0.57 9.30 1.93
CA ALA A 29 -0.53 9.31 0.47
C ALA A 29 -0.82 7.93 -0.17
N ILE A 30 -0.59 6.84 0.54
CA ILE A 30 -0.71 5.48 0.01
C ILE A 30 -2.18 5.05 -0.15
N ASN A 31 -3.05 5.48 0.77
CA ASN A 31 -4.48 5.13 0.73
C ASN A 31 -5.30 5.95 -0.28
N LEU A 32 -4.86 7.15 -0.64
CA LEU A 32 -5.61 8.04 -1.55
C LEU A 32 -5.62 7.52 -3.00
N MET A 33 -4.57 6.84 -3.44
CA MET A 33 -4.50 6.32 -4.81
C MET A 33 -5.40 5.10 -5.02
N PHE A 34 -5.55 4.25 -4.02
CA PHE A 34 -6.50 3.12 -4.03
C PHE A 34 -7.95 3.59 -3.96
N MET A 35 -8.20 4.74 -3.33
CA MET A 35 -9.53 5.36 -3.21
C MET A 35 -9.87 6.33 -4.35
N SER A 36 -8.96 6.56 -5.29
CA SER A 36 -9.22 7.40 -6.46
C SER A 36 -10.45 6.89 -7.23
N LYS A 37 -11.35 7.79 -7.64
CA LYS A 37 -12.51 7.44 -8.47
C LYS A 37 -12.12 6.75 -9.79
N GLN A 38 -10.86 6.89 -10.20
CA GLN A 38 -10.29 6.29 -11.41
C GLN A 38 -9.55 4.97 -11.14
N ALA A 39 -9.50 4.50 -9.89
CA ALA A 39 -8.85 3.22 -9.59
C ALA A 39 -9.65 2.05 -10.20
N PRO A 40 -9.03 1.18 -11.01
CA PRO A 40 -9.70 0.04 -11.65
C PRO A 40 -10.47 -0.83 -10.65
N ALA A 41 -9.89 -1.11 -9.50
CA ALA A 41 -10.47 -1.94 -8.45
C ALA A 41 -11.84 -1.44 -7.92
N ARG A 42 -12.17 -0.16 -8.11
CA ARG A 42 -13.51 0.36 -7.76
C ARG A 42 -14.61 -0.08 -8.73
N LYS A 43 -14.23 -0.62 -9.88
CA LYS A 43 -15.13 -1.15 -10.89
C LYS A 43 -15.30 -2.66 -10.78
N PHE A 44 -14.48 -3.31 -9.97
CA PHE A 44 -14.52 -4.76 -9.81
C PHE A 44 -15.85 -5.21 -9.23
N SER A 45 -16.42 -6.21 -9.87
CA SER A 45 -17.55 -6.98 -9.35
C SER A 45 -17.08 -7.94 -8.24
N ASP A 46 -18.02 -8.54 -7.52
CA ASP A 46 -17.70 -9.56 -6.52
C ASP A 46 -16.93 -10.76 -7.13
N GLU A 47 -17.23 -11.10 -8.39
CA GLU A 47 -16.52 -12.15 -9.08
C GLU A 47 -15.09 -11.74 -9.46
N ASP A 48 -14.88 -10.49 -9.92
CA ASP A 48 -13.54 -9.94 -10.18
C ASP A 48 -12.67 -9.98 -8.92
N TRP A 49 -13.25 -9.62 -7.77
CA TRP A 49 -12.55 -9.71 -6.48
C TRP A 49 -12.13 -11.13 -6.14
N LYS A 50 -12.92 -12.15 -6.47
CA LYS A 50 -12.52 -13.56 -6.25
C LYS A 50 -11.33 -13.97 -7.13
N TYR A 51 -11.29 -13.53 -8.40
CA TYR A 51 -10.13 -13.76 -9.27
C TYR A 51 -8.88 -13.06 -8.72
N PHE A 52 -9.02 -11.82 -8.31
CA PHE A 52 -7.95 -11.01 -7.75
C PHE A 52 -7.39 -11.60 -6.44
N ASP A 53 -8.25 -11.99 -5.50
CA ASP A 53 -7.85 -12.58 -4.21
C ASP A 53 -7.11 -13.92 -4.40
N ARG A 54 -7.58 -14.77 -5.32
CA ARG A 54 -6.87 -16.01 -5.69
C ARG A 54 -5.49 -15.72 -6.25
N ALA A 55 -5.39 -14.70 -7.10
CA ALA A 55 -4.12 -14.29 -7.70
C ALA A 55 -3.14 -13.76 -6.65
N ILE A 56 -3.59 -12.93 -5.71
CA ILE A 56 -2.78 -12.45 -4.58
C ILE A 56 -2.27 -13.64 -3.76
N THR A 57 -3.16 -14.53 -3.37
CA THR A 57 -2.80 -15.71 -2.56
C THR A 57 -1.78 -16.59 -3.28
N HIS A 58 -2.02 -16.88 -4.57
CA HIS A 58 -1.09 -17.65 -5.39
C HIS A 58 0.29 -17.00 -5.47
N THR A 59 0.34 -15.69 -5.73
CA THR A 59 1.58 -14.93 -5.85
C THR A 59 2.37 -14.94 -4.54
N LEU A 60 1.71 -14.67 -3.42
CA LEU A 60 2.33 -14.65 -2.10
C LEU A 60 2.88 -16.02 -1.67
N GLN A 61 2.20 -17.11 -2.05
CA GLN A 61 2.57 -18.45 -1.62
C GLN A 61 3.62 -19.13 -2.51
N ASN A 62 3.62 -18.84 -3.82
CA ASN A 62 4.31 -19.69 -4.78
C ASN A 62 5.40 -18.98 -5.59
N LEU A 63 5.41 -17.64 -5.66
CA LEU A 63 6.38 -16.93 -6.48
C LEU A 63 7.61 -16.50 -5.68
N ASN A 64 8.75 -16.48 -6.37
CA ASN A 64 9.99 -15.92 -5.84
C ASN A 64 10.02 -14.40 -5.99
N ASP A 65 10.94 -13.75 -5.26
CA ASP A 65 11.19 -12.32 -5.42
C ASP A 65 11.60 -11.99 -6.86
N GLY A 66 11.03 -10.93 -7.42
CA GLY A 66 11.20 -10.50 -8.79
C GLY A 66 10.27 -11.21 -9.79
N ALA A 67 9.54 -12.25 -9.39
CA ALA A 67 8.60 -12.93 -10.26
C ALA A 67 7.23 -12.24 -10.28
N SER A 68 6.51 -12.39 -11.39
CA SER A 68 5.18 -11.84 -11.57
C SER A 68 4.16 -12.89 -12.02
N TYR A 69 2.90 -12.62 -11.71
CA TYR A 69 1.74 -13.43 -12.07
C TYR A 69 0.65 -12.53 -12.65
N SER A 70 0.13 -12.91 -13.81
CA SER A 70 -1.00 -12.22 -14.44
C SER A 70 -2.31 -12.93 -14.13
N TRP A 71 -3.37 -12.16 -13.97
CA TRP A 71 -4.72 -12.66 -13.74
C TRP A 71 -5.72 -11.92 -14.63
N ASP A 72 -6.80 -12.57 -14.98
CA ASP A 72 -7.94 -12.00 -15.69
C ASP A 72 -9.23 -12.70 -15.28
N ASN A 73 -10.36 -11.99 -15.43
CA ASN A 73 -11.69 -12.57 -15.37
C ASN A 73 -12.24 -12.63 -16.81
N PRO A 74 -12.44 -13.84 -17.40
CA PRO A 74 -12.92 -13.95 -18.77
C PRO A 74 -14.29 -13.32 -19.04
N ALA A 75 -15.08 -13.09 -17.97
CA ALA A 75 -16.43 -12.53 -18.07
C ALA A 75 -16.49 -11.02 -17.88
N SER A 76 -15.36 -10.36 -17.66
CA SER A 76 -15.28 -8.92 -17.37
C SER A 76 -14.00 -8.30 -17.93
N PRO A 77 -13.92 -6.95 -18.04
CA PRO A 77 -12.68 -6.28 -18.43
C PRO A 77 -11.64 -6.21 -17.29
N ALA A 78 -11.88 -6.84 -16.15
CA ALA A 78 -10.96 -6.83 -15.02
C ALA A 78 -9.79 -7.77 -15.25
N SER A 79 -8.58 -7.25 -15.06
CA SER A 79 -7.33 -8.01 -15.16
C SER A 79 -6.21 -7.32 -14.39
N GLY A 80 -5.06 -7.97 -14.29
CA GLY A 80 -3.91 -7.37 -13.65
C GLY A 80 -2.65 -8.20 -13.68
N MET A 81 -1.61 -7.64 -13.08
CA MET A 81 -0.32 -8.28 -12.87
C MET A 81 0.15 -8.00 -11.44
N LEU A 82 0.60 -9.03 -10.77
CA LEU A 82 1.11 -9.01 -9.41
C LEU A 82 2.59 -9.39 -9.45
N GLU A 83 3.45 -8.58 -8.83
CA GLU A 83 4.89 -8.79 -8.80
C GLU A 83 5.37 -8.81 -7.35
N VAL A 84 6.12 -9.84 -6.97
CA VAL A 84 6.80 -9.87 -5.68
C VAL A 84 8.09 -9.07 -5.80
N LEU A 85 8.18 -7.95 -5.10
CA LEU A 85 9.35 -7.08 -5.15
C LEU A 85 10.46 -7.59 -4.22
N GLU A 86 10.10 -7.94 -2.99
CA GLU A 86 11.05 -8.45 -1.99
C GLU A 86 10.34 -9.18 -0.86
N SER A 87 11.04 -10.11 -0.25
CA SER A 87 10.66 -10.78 0.99
C SER A 87 11.49 -10.25 2.17
N THR A 88 10.85 -10.06 3.31
CA THR A 88 11.46 -9.51 4.52
C THR A 88 10.82 -10.11 5.77
N THR A 89 11.31 -9.74 6.94
CA THR A 89 10.71 -10.10 8.23
C THR A 89 10.37 -8.83 8.99
N MET A 90 9.13 -8.71 9.42
CA MET A 90 8.66 -7.60 10.27
C MET A 90 7.96 -8.17 11.50
N ASN A 91 8.34 -7.71 12.69
CA ASN A 91 7.77 -8.19 13.96
C ASN A 91 7.77 -9.74 14.07
N LYS A 92 8.85 -10.40 13.63
CA LYS A 92 9.02 -11.85 13.57
C LYS A 92 8.04 -12.57 12.61
N MET A 93 7.31 -11.86 11.78
CA MET A 93 6.44 -12.42 10.75
C MET A 93 7.13 -12.36 9.39
N PRO A 94 7.02 -13.42 8.55
CA PRO A 94 7.41 -13.34 7.15
C PRO A 94 6.52 -12.33 6.43
N CYS A 95 7.13 -11.38 5.73
CA CYS A 95 6.42 -10.35 4.98
C CYS A 95 6.94 -10.28 3.55
N ARG A 96 6.08 -9.83 2.62
CA ARG A 96 6.42 -9.66 1.21
C ARG A 96 5.86 -8.34 0.68
N ARG A 97 6.70 -7.55 0.03
CA ARG A 97 6.26 -6.35 -0.67
C ARG A 97 5.89 -6.72 -2.10
N MET A 98 4.68 -6.37 -2.49
CA MET A 98 4.14 -6.65 -3.81
C MET A 98 3.73 -5.37 -4.51
N ARG A 99 3.97 -5.32 -5.82
CA ARG A 99 3.36 -4.35 -6.73
C ARG A 99 2.15 -5.00 -7.39
N LEU A 100 1.04 -4.28 -7.32
CA LEU A 100 -0.23 -4.68 -7.91
C LEU A 100 -0.57 -3.70 -9.02
N THR A 101 -0.59 -4.19 -10.26
CA THR A 101 -1.07 -3.43 -11.41
C THR A 101 -2.42 -4.00 -11.79
N ASN A 102 -3.46 -3.19 -11.73
CA ASN A 102 -4.82 -3.59 -12.09
C ASN A 102 -5.30 -2.79 -13.30
N PHE A 103 -6.14 -3.42 -14.09
CA PHE A 103 -6.80 -2.85 -15.26
C PHE A 103 -8.31 -3.08 -15.19
N TYR A 104 -9.06 -2.14 -15.74
CA TYR A 104 -10.49 -2.29 -16.03
C TYR A 104 -10.82 -1.39 -17.22
N ASP A 105 -11.12 -1.98 -18.38
CA ASP A 105 -11.18 -1.26 -19.67
C ASP A 105 -9.88 -0.47 -19.93
N GLN A 106 -10.01 0.85 -20.06
CA GLN A 106 -8.87 1.76 -20.28
C GLN A 106 -8.24 2.28 -18.98
N LEU A 107 -8.81 1.93 -17.83
CA LEU A 107 -8.27 2.34 -16.54
C LEU A 107 -7.09 1.47 -16.15
N ARG A 108 -6.04 2.09 -15.63
CA ARG A 108 -4.87 1.42 -15.08
C ARG A 108 -4.54 2.00 -13.71
N GLY A 109 -4.31 1.15 -12.73
CA GLY A 109 -3.85 1.53 -11.39
C GLY A 109 -2.65 0.69 -10.98
N VAL A 110 -1.71 1.31 -10.29
CA VAL A 110 -0.54 0.64 -9.71
C VAL A 110 -0.46 1.00 -8.24
N THR A 111 -0.34 -0.01 -7.40
CA THR A 111 -0.16 0.16 -5.95
C THR A 111 0.89 -0.81 -5.44
N GLU A 112 1.50 -0.50 -4.30
CA GLU A 112 2.40 -1.41 -3.59
C GLU A 112 1.87 -1.61 -2.17
N PHE A 113 1.89 -2.86 -1.71
CA PHE A 113 1.54 -3.23 -0.36
C PHE A 113 2.57 -4.20 0.21
N VAL A 114 2.73 -4.14 1.53
CA VAL A 114 3.42 -5.17 2.29
C VAL A 114 2.36 -6.10 2.87
N PHE A 115 2.50 -7.39 2.58
CA PHE A 115 1.67 -8.45 3.15
C PHE A 115 2.51 -9.24 4.14
N CYS A 116 1.96 -9.50 5.32
CA CYS A 116 2.62 -10.32 6.34
C CYS A 116 1.80 -11.57 6.64
N LYS A 117 2.49 -12.72 6.72
CA LYS A 117 1.86 -14.00 7.02
C LYS A 117 1.58 -14.08 8.51
N GLN A 118 0.31 -14.25 8.86
CA GLN A 118 -0.15 -14.35 10.22
C GLN A 118 0.10 -15.76 10.79
N THR A 119 -0.07 -15.92 12.09
CA THR A 119 0.09 -17.21 12.78
C THR A 119 -0.91 -18.28 12.31
N ASP A 120 -2.08 -17.88 11.81
CA ASP A 120 -3.08 -18.74 11.18
C ASP A 120 -2.73 -19.14 9.73
N GLY A 121 -1.62 -18.62 9.19
CA GLY A 121 -1.15 -18.86 7.82
C GLY A 121 -1.74 -17.92 6.78
N GLU A 122 -2.66 -17.03 7.13
CA GLU A 122 -3.23 -16.04 6.23
C GLU A 122 -2.27 -14.87 5.99
N TRP A 123 -2.31 -14.33 4.77
CA TRP A 123 -1.60 -13.10 4.42
C TRP A 123 -2.51 -11.89 4.60
N LYS A 124 -2.04 -10.90 5.37
CA LYS A 124 -2.76 -9.64 5.59
C LYS A 124 -1.87 -8.46 5.28
N VAL A 125 -2.48 -7.38 4.79
CA VAL A 125 -1.76 -6.13 4.57
C VAL A 125 -1.22 -5.63 5.91
N ALA A 126 0.08 -5.31 5.95
CA ALA A 126 0.71 -4.71 7.12
C ALA A 126 0.18 -3.29 7.33
N GLN A 127 -0.11 -2.98 8.58
CA GLN A 127 -0.54 -1.65 9.04
C GLN A 127 0.65 -0.83 9.50
#